data_ca567d4f00d58bb58ce5a59a1ff05d58
#
_entry.id   ca567d4f00d58bb58ce5a59a1ff05d58
#
_cell.length_a   1.000
_cell.length_b   1.000
_cell.length_c   1.000
_cell.angle_alpha   90.00
_cell.angle_beta   90.00
_cell.angle_gamma   90.00
#
_symmetry.space_group_name_H-M   'P 1'
#
loop_
_entity.id
_entity.type
_entity.pdbx_description
1 polymer ?
#
loop_
_entity_poly.entity_id
_entity_poly.type
_entity_poly.pdbx_seq_one_letter_code
_entity_poly.pdbx_strand_id
1 'polypeptide(L)'
;MNNELSGQDKSAINEYTFMFYNTENFFDSENDSLTNDDEFTSIGDRRWNQGRMHTKAERLAKVILAAGKWNPPVFVGLCEIENLPVLELLTNLAPLNKYHYKIVQKDSPDERGIDVALIYRPELFNPFDYQTIPVVDTSDKSFKTRDILKVSGVLNGCDTLHVFINHWPSRFGGIMETLKYRRLAAETLKKAIHDLKTKYPYSKIICTGDFNDNPDDVSLSQVLETKGIDNPVIPDEMINLSLGWLSKSVKTIKNQYNWDVFDQWIVSEPFLENKGCLKFIKAEIFDADFLLEPDLKFGGVKPKRTYVGYKYQVGFSDHLPVLLRLQLLNH
;
A
#
# COMPACT_ATOMS: atom_id res chain seq x y z
N MET A 1 -26.03 -16.13 -44.43
CA MET A 1 -25.91 -14.88 -43.64
C MET A 1 -25.07 -15.17 -42.42
N ASN A 2 -23.78 -14.94 -42.56
CA ASN A 2 -22.82 -15.11 -41.46
C ASN A 2 -22.79 -13.81 -40.63
N ASN A 3 -23.33 -13.85 -39.43
CA ASN A 3 -23.12 -12.77 -38.47
C ASN A 3 -21.73 -12.93 -37.87
N GLU A 4 -20.77 -12.13 -38.34
CA GLU A 4 -19.55 -11.85 -37.66
C GLU A 4 -19.90 -11.05 -36.39
N LEU A 5 -19.79 -11.67 -35.23
CA LEU A 5 -19.75 -11.00 -33.95
C LEU A 5 -18.45 -10.16 -33.90
N SER A 6 -18.64 -8.85 -34.05
CA SER A 6 -17.62 -7.82 -34.02
C SER A 6 -16.75 -7.93 -32.77
N GLY A 7 -15.44 -7.76 -32.98
CA GLY A 7 -14.40 -7.85 -31.98
C GLY A 7 -14.70 -7.07 -30.73
N GLN A 8 -15.01 -7.78 -29.67
CA GLN A 8 -14.76 -7.29 -28.33
C GLN A 8 -13.25 -7.15 -28.15
N ASP A 9 -12.85 -5.98 -27.74
CA ASP A 9 -11.48 -5.55 -27.55
C ASP A 9 -10.71 -6.58 -26.70
N LYS A 10 -9.91 -7.42 -27.35
CA LYS A 10 -9.05 -8.42 -26.69
C LYS A 10 -7.95 -7.79 -25.83
N SER A 11 -7.81 -6.44 -25.86
CA SER A 11 -6.83 -5.69 -25.07
C SER A 11 -7.16 -5.64 -23.57
N ALA A 12 -8.41 -5.86 -23.18
CA ALA A 12 -8.83 -5.81 -21.77
C ALA A 12 -8.45 -7.06 -20.95
N ILE A 13 -8.00 -8.15 -21.60
CA ILE A 13 -7.80 -9.46 -20.95
C ILE A 13 -6.42 -9.59 -20.28
N ASN A 14 -5.46 -8.70 -20.58
CA ASN A 14 -4.07 -8.77 -20.10
C ASN A 14 -3.64 -7.60 -19.18
N GLU A 15 -4.60 -6.83 -18.64
CA GLU A 15 -4.29 -5.78 -17.67
C GLU A 15 -4.27 -6.37 -16.25
N TYR A 16 -3.16 -6.14 -15.55
CA TYR A 16 -2.95 -6.55 -14.17
C TYR A 16 -2.85 -5.30 -13.29
N THR A 17 -3.39 -5.42 -12.09
CA THR A 17 -3.37 -4.35 -11.10
C THR A 17 -2.58 -4.80 -9.88
N PHE A 18 -1.65 -3.98 -9.42
CA PHE A 18 -1.14 -4.03 -8.07
C PHE A 18 -1.77 -2.88 -7.28
N MET A 19 -2.05 -3.09 -6.01
CA MET A 19 -2.72 -2.13 -5.16
C MET A 19 -1.94 -1.96 -3.85
N PHE A 20 -1.90 -0.74 -3.33
CA PHE A 20 -1.56 -0.47 -1.93
C PHE A 20 -2.71 0.31 -1.28
N TYR A 21 -2.99 0.02 -0.01
CA TYR A 21 -4.04 0.67 0.75
C TYR A 21 -3.74 0.72 2.25
N ASN A 22 -3.66 1.92 2.81
CA ASN A 22 -3.74 2.11 4.25
C ASN A 22 -5.17 1.87 4.69
N THR A 23 -5.38 0.94 5.63
CA THR A 23 -6.71 0.49 6.02
C THR A 23 -7.37 1.34 7.10
N GLU A 24 -6.69 2.33 7.66
CA GLU A 24 -7.15 3.10 8.83
C GLU A 24 -7.52 2.18 10.01
N ASN A 25 -6.52 1.60 10.68
CA ASN A 25 -6.67 0.84 11.92
C ASN A 25 -7.63 -0.36 11.78
N PHE A 26 -7.22 -1.38 11.03
CA PHE A 26 -7.97 -2.63 10.93
C PHE A 26 -7.55 -3.58 12.05
N PHE A 27 -8.17 -3.37 13.21
CA PHE A 27 -8.00 -4.17 14.43
C PHE A 27 -9.02 -5.31 14.49
N ASP A 28 -8.70 -6.35 15.26
CA ASP A 28 -9.72 -7.26 15.76
C ASP A 28 -10.49 -6.62 16.93
N SER A 29 -11.24 -7.35 17.73
CA SER A 29 -12.02 -6.79 18.83
C SER A 29 -11.55 -7.24 20.21
N GLU A 30 -10.47 -7.97 20.25
CA GLU A 30 -9.86 -8.50 21.46
C GLU A 30 -8.74 -7.54 21.90
N ASN A 31 -8.43 -7.49 23.18
CA ASN A 31 -7.34 -6.67 23.72
C ASN A 31 -6.05 -7.49 23.75
N ASP A 32 -5.01 -7.03 23.09
CA ASP A 32 -3.66 -7.61 23.21
C ASP A 32 -2.89 -6.88 24.34
N SER A 33 -2.57 -7.61 25.38
CA SER A 33 -1.84 -7.08 26.55
C SER A 33 -0.42 -6.60 26.25
N LEU A 34 0.11 -6.83 25.04
CA LEU A 34 1.45 -6.46 24.62
C LEU A 34 1.49 -5.16 23.80
N THR A 35 0.32 -4.68 23.37
CA THR A 35 0.17 -3.50 22.49
C THR A 35 -0.79 -2.47 23.09
N ASN A 36 -0.78 -1.25 22.56
CA ASN A 36 -1.67 -0.16 22.97
C ASN A 36 -2.92 -0.12 22.09
N ASP A 37 -3.70 -1.18 22.09
CA ASP A 37 -4.92 -1.34 21.29
C ASP A 37 -6.21 -1.22 22.10
N ASP A 38 -6.15 -0.92 23.40
CA ASP A 38 -7.29 -0.85 24.34
C ASP A 38 -8.47 -0.05 23.80
N GLU A 39 -8.24 1.02 23.03
CA GLU A 39 -9.30 1.83 22.45
C GLU A 39 -10.14 1.08 21.39
N PHE A 40 -9.56 0.01 20.79
CA PHE A 40 -10.19 -0.82 19.75
C PHE A 40 -10.87 -2.08 20.32
N THR A 41 -11.44 -1.99 21.50
CA THR A 41 -12.24 -3.04 22.13
C THR A 41 -13.70 -2.63 22.24
N SER A 42 -14.58 -3.58 22.59
CA SER A 42 -16.02 -3.31 22.78
C SER A 42 -16.33 -2.35 23.91
N ILE A 43 -15.45 -2.26 24.90
CA ILE A 43 -15.54 -1.34 26.04
C ILE A 43 -14.63 -0.12 25.92
N GLY A 44 -13.67 -0.14 24.99
CA GLY A 44 -12.75 0.95 24.70
C GLY A 44 -13.46 2.18 24.10
N ASP A 45 -12.74 3.28 23.98
CA ASP A 45 -13.29 4.58 23.55
C ASP A 45 -13.93 4.53 22.16
N ARG A 46 -13.41 3.70 21.27
CA ARG A 46 -13.97 3.50 19.91
C ARG A 46 -15.14 2.55 19.88
N ARG A 47 -15.44 1.85 20.97
CA ARG A 47 -16.50 0.83 21.00
C ARG A 47 -16.37 -0.17 19.84
N TRP A 48 -15.14 -0.57 19.53
CA TRP A 48 -14.83 -1.50 18.47
C TRP A 48 -15.28 -2.90 18.84
N ASN A 49 -15.97 -3.58 17.94
CA ASN A 49 -16.53 -4.91 18.19
C ASN A 49 -16.54 -5.73 16.91
N GLN A 50 -16.84 -7.03 17.03
CA GLN A 50 -16.88 -7.95 15.89
C GLN A 50 -17.77 -7.47 14.73
N GLY A 51 -18.92 -6.83 15.02
CA GLY A 51 -19.82 -6.31 13.98
C GLY A 51 -19.16 -5.18 13.18
N ARG A 52 -18.44 -4.26 13.85
CA ARG A 52 -17.69 -3.19 13.20
C ARG A 52 -16.47 -3.72 12.44
N MET A 53 -15.77 -4.70 13.01
CA MET A 53 -14.67 -5.40 12.35
C MET A 53 -15.11 -6.07 11.04
N HIS A 54 -16.23 -6.82 11.06
CA HIS A 54 -16.81 -7.43 9.86
C HIS A 54 -17.22 -6.36 8.83
N THR A 55 -17.89 -5.29 9.26
CA THR A 55 -18.27 -4.19 8.38
C THR A 55 -17.02 -3.54 7.74
N LYS A 56 -15.94 -3.36 8.49
CA LYS A 56 -14.67 -2.85 7.97
C LYS A 56 -14.08 -3.78 6.93
N ALA A 57 -14.03 -5.08 7.20
CA ALA A 57 -13.56 -6.09 6.26
C ALA A 57 -14.40 -6.09 4.96
N GLU A 58 -15.74 -6.00 5.05
CA GLU A 58 -16.62 -5.88 3.87
C GLU A 58 -16.33 -4.61 3.06
N ARG A 59 -16.06 -3.48 3.74
CA ARG A 59 -15.68 -2.22 3.08
C ARG A 59 -14.35 -2.35 2.35
N LEU A 60 -13.34 -2.93 2.99
CA LEU A 60 -12.03 -3.18 2.37
C LEU A 60 -12.14 -4.13 1.17
N ALA A 61 -12.87 -5.25 1.31
CA ALA A 61 -13.13 -6.17 0.22
C ALA A 61 -13.81 -5.49 -0.98
N LYS A 62 -14.81 -4.61 -0.72
CA LYS A 62 -15.46 -3.81 -1.78
C LYS A 62 -14.46 -2.92 -2.51
N VAL A 63 -13.55 -2.27 -1.78
CA VAL A 63 -12.52 -1.40 -2.39
C VAL A 63 -11.58 -2.21 -3.27
N ILE A 64 -11.06 -3.34 -2.78
CA ILE A 64 -10.15 -4.22 -3.51
C ILE A 64 -10.78 -4.71 -4.82
N LEU A 65 -12.03 -5.16 -4.77
CA LEU A 65 -12.75 -5.63 -5.95
C LEU A 65 -13.03 -4.50 -6.95
N ALA A 66 -13.45 -3.34 -6.47
CA ALA A 66 -13.73 -2.19 -7.32
C ALA A 66 -12.47 -1.65 -8.01
N ALA A 67 -11.32 -1.64 -7.31
CA ALA A 67 -10.03 -1.22 -7.85
C ALA A 67 -9.57 -2.08 -9.03
N GLY A 68 -9.85 -3.38 -8.98
CA GLY A 68 -9.52 -4.34 -10.03
C GLY A 68 -10.54 -4.40 -11.17
N LYS A 69 -11.67 -3.71 -11.03
CA LYS A 69 -12.80 -3.85 -11.97
C LYS A 69 -13.28 -5.31 -12.03
N TRP A 70 -13.10 -6.00 -13.16
CA TRP A 70 -13.46 -7.41 -13.33
C TRP A 70 -12.32 -8.39 -13.05
N ASN A 71 -11.11 -7.89 -12.84
CA ASN A 71 -9.91 -8.68 -12.53
C ASN A 71 -9.25 -8.12 -11.28
N PRO A 72 -9.58 -8.61 -10.07
CA PRO A 72 -9.04 -8.10 -8.83
C PRO A 72 -7.52 -8.05 -8.80
N PRO A 73 -6.91 -7.16 -8.00
CA PRO A 73 -5.48 -6.97 -7.97
C PRO A 73 -4.71 -8.28 -7.79
N VAL A 74 -3.58 -8.41 -8.48
CA VAL A 74 -2.66 -9.57 -8.34
C VAL A 74 -2.16 -9.68 -6.93
N PHE A 75 -1.79 -8.54 -6.35
CA PHE A 75 -1.51 -8.42 -4.93
C PHE A 75 -1.98 -7.06 -4.39
N VAL A 76 -2.21 -7.02 -3.09
CA VAL A 76 -2.54 -5.80 -2.34
C VAL A 76 -1.58 -5.68 -1.18
N GLY A 77 -0.75 -4.63 -1.19
CA GLY A 77 -0.03 -4.17 0.00
C GLY A 77 -1.01 -3.45 0.92
N LEU A 78 -0.95 -3.78 2.18
CA LEU A 78 -1.81 -3.20 3.22
C LEU A 78 -0.95 -2.67 4.36
N CYS A 79 -1.41 -1.64 5.04
CA CYS A 79 -0.87 -1.22 6.33
C CYS A 79 -1.98 -0.84 7.31
N GLU A 80 -1.60 -0.60 8.56
CA GLU A 80 -2.50 -0.47 9.70
C GLU A 80 -3.36 -1.72 9.90
N ILE A 81 -2.73 -2.87 9.74
CA ILE A 81 -3.27 -4.20 10.00
C ILE A 81 -2.74 -4.68 11.34
N GLU A 82 -3.61 -5.10 12.24
CA GLU A 82 -3.18 -5.60 13.54
C GLU A 82 -2.53 -6.98 13.43
N ASN A 83 -3.23 -7.96 12.83
CA ASN A 83 -2.80 -9.34 12.93
C ASN A 83 -3.29 -10.21 11.76
N LEU A 84 -2.88 -11.49 11.77
CA LEU A 84 -3.31 -12.48 10.77
C LEU A 84 -4.84 -12.74 10.80
N PRO A 85 -5.54 -12.86 11.96
CA PRO A 85 -6.98 -13.07 12.01
C PRO A 85 -7.81 -12.05 11.21
N VAL A 86 -7.49 -10.75 11.26
CA VAL A 86 -8.24 -9.76 10.48
C VAL A 86 -8.01 -9.89 8.97
N LEU A 87 -6.81 -10.33 8.55
CA LEU A 87 -6.51 -10.61 7.16
C LEU A 87 -7.22 -11.89 6.67
N GLU A 88 -7.29 -12.91 7.50
CA GLU A 88 -8.07 -14.12 7.22
C GLU A 88 -9.55 -13.81 7.09
N LEU A 89 -10.10 -12.97 7.98
CA LEU A 89 -11.46 -12.48 7.86
C LEU A 89 -11.66 -11.80 6.49
N LEU A 90 -10.79 -10.84 6.12
CA LEU A 90 -10.88 -10.09 4.86
C LEU A 90 -10.85 -11.02 3.64
N THR A 91 -9.88 -11.94 3.59
CA THR A 91 -9.66 -12.81 2.40
C THR A 91 -10.72 -13.90 2.27
N ASN A 92 -11.38 -14.29 3.36
CA ASN A 92 -12.46 -15.28 3.37
C ASN A 92 -13.86 -14.69 3.17
N LEU A 93 -14.03 -13.35 3.15
CA LEU A 93 -15.32 -12.73 2.87
C LEU A 93 -15.73 -12.87 1.40
N ALA A 94 -17.01 -13.17 1.19
CA ALA A 94 -17.59 -13.15 -0.16
C ALA A 94 -17.75 -11.70 -0.66
N PRO A 95 -17.45 -11.41 -1.94
CA PRO A 95 -17.00 -12.34 -2.98
C PRO A 95 -15.47 -12.46 -3.12
N LEU A 96 -14.66 -11.85 -2.22
CA LEU A 96 -13.20 -11.86 -2.31
C LEU A 96 -12.61 -13.27 -2.15
N ASN A 97 -13.27 -14.12 -1.36
CA ASN A 97 -12.89 -15.52 -1.15
C ASN A 97 -12.78 -16.36 -2.45
N LYS A 98 -13.48 -15.95 -3.53
CA LYS A 98 -13.40 -16.64 -4.83
C LYS A 98 -12.04 -16.54 -5.50
N TYR A 99 -11.21 -15.61 -5.07
CA TYR A 99 -9.88 -15.36 -5.64
C TYR A 99 -8.75 -15.98 -4.81
N HIS A 100 -9.10 -16.67 -3.70
CA HIS A 100 -8.18 -17.46 -2.89
C HIS A 100 -6.90 -16.73 -2.47
N TYR A 101 -7.00 -15.45 -2.15
CA TYR A 101 -5.86 -14.65 -1.72
C TYR A 101 -5.11 -15.37 -0.57
N LYS A 102 -3.78 -15.42 -0.71
CA LYS A 102 -2.87 -15.84 0.34
C LYS A 102 -2.28 -14.62 1.02
N ILE A 103 -1.74 -14.81 2.22
CA ILE A 103 -1.31 -13.74 3.11
C ILE A 103 0.18 -13.91 3.39
N VAL A 104 0.93 -12.80 3.35
CA VAL A 104 2.25 -12.62 3.94
C VAL A 104 2.16 -11.47 4.93
N GLN A 105 2.28 -11.76 6.21
CA GLN A 105 2.29 -10.79 7.31
C GLN A 105 3.24 -11.32 8.38
N LYS A 106 3.83 -10.42 9.14
CA LYS A 106 4.64 -10.73 10.31
C LYS A 106 4.58 -9.54 11.26
N ASP A 107 4.40 -9.84 12.54
CA ASP A 107 4.32 -8.83 13.58
C ASP A 107 5.62 -8.04 13.69
N SER A 108 5.50 -6.74 13.86
CA SER A 108 6.57 -5.79 14.08
C SER A 108 6.52 -5.21 15.51
N PRO A 109 7.57 -4.52 15.97
CA PRO A 109 7.59 -4.02 17.33
C PRO A 109 6.80 -2.71 17.56
N ASP A 110 5.89 -2.32 16.65
CA ASP A 110 5.06 -1.11 16.82
C ASP A 110 4.23 -1.19 18.10
N GLU A 111 4.21 -0.11 18.89
CA GLU A 111 3.52 -0.08 20.18
C GLU A 111 1.99 -0.18 20.08
N ARG A 112 1.41 0.18 18.95
CA ARG A 112 -0.04 0.04 18.70
C ARG A 112 -0.42 -1.34 18.21
N GLY A 113 0.58 -2.20 17.88
CA GLY A 113 0.33 -3.52 17.29
C GLY A 113 -0.16 -3.47 15.85
N ILE A 114 0.21 -2.44 15.08
CA ILE A 114 -0.15 -2.37 13.66
C ILE A 114 1.02 -2.70 12.76
N ASP A 115 0.74 -3.40 11.68
CA ASP A 115 1.71 -3.94 10.76
C ASP A 115 1.46 -3.58 9.31
N VAL A 116 2.37 -4.05 8.47
CA VAL A 116 2.23 -4.12 7.02
C VAL A 116 2.00 -5.56 6.58
N ALA A 117 1.24 -5.74 5.51
CA ALA A 117 0.95 -7.05 4.96
C ALA A 117 0.90 -7.03 3.44
N LEU A 118 1.04 -8.20 2.83
CA LEU A 118 0.76 -8.45 1.43
C LEU A 118 -0.25 -9.58 1.31
N ILE A 119 -1.39 -9.33 0.65
CA ILE A 119 -2.26 -10.39 0.18
C ILE A 119 -2.08 -10.56 -1.33
N TYR A 120 -2.07 -11.79 -1.83
CA TYR A 120 -1.76 -12.06 -3.23
C TYR A 120 -2.55 -13.24 -3.79
N ARG A 121 -2.77 -13.22 -5.09
CA ARG A 121 -3.41 -14.29 -5.85
C ARG A 121 -2.35 -15.31 -6.26
N PRO A 122 -2.37 -16.55 -5.70
CA PRO A 122 -1.30 -17.53 -5.87
C PRO A 122 -1.20 -18.06 -7.32
N GLU A 123 -2.27 -17.98 -8.09
CA GLU A 123 -2.25 -18.36 -9.51
C GLU A 123 -1.53 -17.34 -10.41
N LEU A 124 -1.29 -16.12 -9.92
CA LEU A 124 -0.63 -15.05 -10.66
C LEU A 124 0.73 -14.66 -10.08
N PHE A 125 0.87 -14.67 -8.78
CA PHE A 125 2.11 -14.31 -8.10
C PHE A 125 2.52 -15.42 -7.13
N ASN A 126 3.75 -15.92 -7.27
CA ASN A 126 4.28 -17.01 -6.47
C ASN A 126 5.49 -16.55 -5.64
N PRO A 127 5.29 -16.12 -4.39
CA PRO A 127 6.38 -15.77 -3.49
C PRO A 127 7.29 -16.99 -3.20
N PHE A 128 8.61 -16.77 -3.25
CA PHE A 128 9.61 -17.77 -2.89
C PHE A 128 10.49 -17.34 -1.69
N ASP A 129 10.45 -16.04 -1.33
CA ASP A 129 11.17 -15.48 -0.19
C ASP A 129 10.43 -14.27 0.38
N TYR A 130 10.38 -14.16 1.70
CA TYR A 130 9.91 -12.94 2.37
C TYR A 130 10.65 -12.74 3.69
N GLN A 131 10.85 -11.47 4.04
CA GLN A 131 11.51 -11.06 5.29
C GLN A 131 11.00 -9.71 5.76
N THR A 132 11.04 -9.48 7.05
CA THR A 132 10.89 -8.15 7.64
C THR A 132 12.28 -7.51 7.79
N ILE A 133 12.35 -6.19 7.60
CA ILE A 133 13.56 -5.39 7.73
C ILE A 133 13.29 -4.38 8.83
N PRO A 134 13.92 -4.54 10.00
CA PRO A 134 13.69 -3.65 11.14
C PRO A 134 14.20 -2.23 10.88
N VAL A 135 13.38 -1.24 11.26
CA VAL A 135 13.77 0.17 11.29
C VAL A 135 14.21 0.50 12.73
N VAL A 136 15.51 0.53 12.98
CA VAL A 136 16.08 0.59 14.34
C VAL A 136 16.88 1.87 14.50
N ASP A 137 16.52 2.68 15.51
CA ASP A 137 17.38 3.78 15.99
C ASP A 137 18.36 3.25 17.03
N THR A 138 19.64 3.16 16.65
CA THR A 138 20.70 2.67 17.57
C THR A 138 20.98 3.62 18.72
N SER A 139 20.57 4.88 18.61
CA SER A 139 20.74 5.91 19.65
C SER A 139 19.57 5.96 20.63
N ASP A 140 18.39 5.46 20.23
CA ASP A 140 17.17 5.41 21.04
C ASP A 140 16.57 4.00 21.02
N LYS A 141 16.90 3.21 22.04
CA LYS A 141 16.40 1.84 22.19
C LYS A 141 14.90 1.76 22.50
N SER A 142 14.29 2.87 22.88
CA SER A 142 12.84 2.94 23.13
C SER A 142 12.04 3.16 21.84
N PHE A 143 12.70 3.58 20.75
CA PHE A 143 12.04 3.78 19.47
C PHE A 143 11.57 2.43 18.89
N LYS A 144 10.28 2.35 18.67
CA LYS A 144 9.62 1.20 18.07
C LYS A 144 8.74 1.66 16.92
N THR A 145 8.76 0.92 15.83
CA THR A 145 7.94 1.22 14.64
C THR A 145 7.75 -0.05 13.81
N ARG A 146 6.97 0.06 12.76
CA ARG A 146 6.73 -1.03 11.80
C ARG A 146 8.00 -1.38 11.06
N ASP A 147 8.19 -2.67 10.85
CA ASP A 147 9.20 -3.19 9.95
C ASP A 147 8.80 -2.97 8.48
N ILE A 148 9.77 -2.94 7.58
CA ILE A 148 9.52 -2.97 6.14
C ILE A 148 9.37 -4.43 5.72
N LEU A 149 8.24 -4.80 5.11
CA LEU A 149 8.03 -6.15 4.59
C LEU A 149 8.57 -6.25 3.16
N LYS A 150 9.56 -7.11 2.94
CA LYS A 150 10.06 -7.47 1.61
C LYS A 150 9.49 -8.82 1.20
N VAL A 151 8.90 -8.90 0.02
CA VAL A 151 8.42 -10.14 -0.59
C VAL A 151 9.03 -10.28 -1.98
N SER A 152 9.68 -11.42 -2.24
CA SER A 152 10.26 -11.76 -3.55
C SER A 152 9.47 -12.91 -4.16
N GLY A 153 9.02 -12.76 -5.39
CA GLY A 153 8.20 -13.77 -6.05
C GLY A 153 8.24 -13.68 -7.55
N VAL A 154 7.71 -14.70 -8.21
CA VAL A 154 7.60 -14.78 -9.67
C VAL A 154 6.18 -14.44 -10.08
N LEU A 155 6.04 -13.46 -10.96
CA LEU A 155 4.77 -13.07 -11.56
C LEU A 155 4.52 -13.88 -12.83
N ASN A 156 3.41 -14.59 -12.86
CA ASN A 156 2.93 -15.37 -14.00
C ASN A 156 4.00 -16.30 -14.63
N GLY A 157 4.90 -16.84 -13.81
CA GLY A 157 5.99 -17.72 -14.26
C GLY A 157 7.08 -17.05 -15.11
N CYS A 158 7.09 -15.71 -15.21
CA CYS A 158 7.92 -14.98 -16.16
C CYS A 158 8.87 -13.98 -15.48
N ASP A 159 8.34 -12.97 -14.77
CA ASP A 159 9.16 -11.93 -14.16
C ASP A 159 9.33 -12.12 -12.66
N THR A 160 10.57 -11.98 -12.18
CA THR A 160 10.84 -11.90 -10.74
C THR A 160 10.64 -10.47 -10.26
N LEU A 161 9.79 -10.31 -9.24
CA LEU A 161 9.53 -9.04 -8.58
C LEU A 161 10.03 -9.08 -7.13
N HIS A 162 10.57 -7.96 -6.68
CA HIS A 162 10.90 -7.72 -5.28
C HIS A 162 10.05 -6.54 -4.78
N VAL A 163 9.10 -6.83 -3.90
CA VAL A 163 8.11 -5.86 -3.42
C VAL A 163 8.43 -5.50 -1.98
N PHE A 164 8.58 -4.20 -1.70
CA PHE A 164 8.76 -3.65 -0.37
C PHE A 164 7.49 -2.91 0.04
N ILE A 165 6.82 -3.38 1.10
CA ILE A 165 5.65 -2.73 1.68
C ILE A 165 6.12 -1.93 2.89
N ASN A 166 5.76 -0.64 2.90
CA ASN A 166 6.23 0.33 3.87
C ASN A 166 5.06 0.96 4.64
N HIS A 167 5.28 1.26 5.92
CA HIS A 167 4.49 2.21 6.69
C HIS A 167 5.44 2.97 7.62
N TRP A 168 5.89 4.13 7.17
CA TRP A 168 6.89 4.92 7.88
C TRP A 168 6.30 5.65 9.09
N PRO A 169 7.14 6.10 10.04
CA PRO A 169 6.70 6.86 11.21
C PRO A 169 5.90 8.11 10.82
N SER A 170 4.75 8.29 11.49
CA SER A 170 3.82 9.37 11.18
C SER A 170 4.39 10.75 11.54
N ARG A 171 3.70 11.81 11.06
CA ARG A 171 3.99 13.21 11.42
C ARG A 171 3.38 13.63 12.76
N PHE A 172 2.74 12.68 13.47
CA PHE A 172 2.15 12.95 14.78
C PHE A 172 3.24 13.41 15.78
N GLY A 173 2.98 14.50 16.49
CA GLY A 173 3.97 15.13 17.38
C GLY A 173 4.81 16.23 16.70
N GLY A 174 4.64 16.43 15.37
CA GLY A 174 5.30 17.49 14.60
C GLY A 174 6.12 16.97 13.42
N ILE A 175 6.06 17.69 12.30
CA ILE A 175 6.73 17.28 11.06
C ILE A 175 8.24 17.23 11.25
N MET A 176 8.82 18.27 11.88
CA MET A 176 10.27 18.38 12.06
C MET A 176 10.78 17.45 13.17
N GLU A 177 10.00 17.28 14.22
CA GLU A 177 10.31 16.43 15.39
C GLU A 177 10.41 14.95 14.97
N THR A 178 9.53 14.53 14.05
CA THR A 178 9.46 13.15 13.59
C THR A 178 10.25 12.88 12.30
N LEU A 179 10.79 13.92 11.65
CA LEU A 179 11.55 13.80 10.39
C LEU A 179 12.73 12.81 10.52
N LYS A 180 13.44 12.82 11.65
CA LYS A 180 14.57 11.91 11.89
C LYS A 180 14.19 10.44 11.73
N TYR A 181 12.98 10.06 12.13
CA TYR A 181 12.51 8.67 12.06
C TYR A 181 12.13 8.26 10.62
N ARG A 182 11.54 9.17 9.83
CA ARG A 182 11.28 8.91 8.41
C ARG A 182 12.57 8.87 7.59
N ARG A 183 13.58 9.69 7.93
CA ARG A 183 14.93 9.58 7.34
C ARG A 183 15.55 8.23 7.64
N LEU A 184 15.44 7.74 8.88
CA LEU A 184 15.93 6.43 9.28
C LEU A 184 15.25 5.30 8.49
N ALA A 185 13.93 5.37 8.31
CA ALA A 185 13.19 4.42 7.50
C ALA A 185 13.63 4.47 6.02
N ALA A 186 13.86 5.68 5.48
CA ALA A 186 14.39 5.88 4.13
C ALA A 186 15.80 5.30 3.95
N GLU A 187 16.70 5.51 4.91
CA GLU A 187 18.06 4.95 4.92
C GLU A 187 18.02 3.42 4.98
N THR A 188 17.13 2.87 5.81
CA THR A 188 16.92 1.42 5.93
C THR A 188 16.43 0.82 4.60
N LEU A 189 15.43 1.42 3.97
CA LEU A 189 14.92 0.99 2.68
C LEU A 189 16.01 1.13 1.59
N LYS A 190 16.73 2.25 1.54
CA LYS A 190 17.82 2.49 0.59
C LYS A 190 18.89 1.42 0.67
N LYS A 191 19.31 1.09 1.91
CA LYS A 191 20.28 0.02 2.14
C LYS A 191 19.77 -1.33 1.65
N ALA A 192 18.52 -1.70 1.94
CA ALA A 192 17.93 -2.95 1.51
C ALA A 192 17.84 -3.06 -0.02
N ILE A 193 17.50 -1.97 -0.71
CA ILE A 193 17.50 -1.87 -2.17
C ILE A 193 18.93 -2.04 -2.72
N HIS A 194 19.90 -1.37 -2.13
CA HIS A 194 21.30 -1.46 -2.55
C HIS A 194 21.84 -2.89 -2.39
N ASP A 195 21.61 -3.53 -1.25
CA ASP A 195 22.04 -4.92 -0.99
C ASP A 195 21.39 -5.88 -1.99
N LEU A 196 20.12 -5.66 -2.35
CA LEU A 196 19.41 -6.44 -3.35
C LEU A 196 19.99 -6.24 -4.75
N LYS A 197 20.22 -4.99 -5.18
CA LYS A 197 20.81 -4.65 -6.50
C LYS A 197 22.22 -5.17 -6.63
N THR A 198 23.01 -5.13 -5.55
CA THR A 198 24.37 -5.71 -5.54
C THR A 198 24.35 -7.20 -5.85
N LYS A 199 23.34 -7.93 -5.32
CA LYS A 199 23.19 -9.37 -5.58
C LYS A 199 22.53 -9.66 -6.93
N TYR A 200 21.59 -8.81 -7.35
CA TYR A 200 20.77 -8.96 -8.55
C TYR A 200 20.64 -7.60 -9.27
N PRO A 201 21.62 -7.20 -10.12
CA PRO A 201 21.72 -5.87 -10.68
C PRO A 201 20.50 -5.42 -11.51
N TYR A 202 19.82 -6.35 -12.16
CA TYR A 202 18.65 -6.06 -13.03
C TYR A 202 17.31 -6.37 -12.36
N SER A 203 17.26 -6.27 -11.02
CA SER A 203 16.04 -6.58 -10.26
C SER A 203 14.91 -5.62 -10.57
N LYS A 204 13.72 -6.16 -10.82
CA LYS A 204 12.48 -5.39 -10.85
C LYS A 204 12.00 -5.18 -9.42
N ILE A 205 12.26 -3.99 -8.89
CA ILE A 205 11.95 -3.60 -7.52
C ILE A 205 10.73 -2.70 -7.52
N ILE A 206 9.81 -2.94 -6.60
CA ILE A 206 8.65 -2.12 -6.30
C ILE A 206 8.69 -1.78 -4.82
N CYS A 207 8.70 -0.49 -4.49
CA CYS A 207 8.46 -0.01 -3.14
C CYS A 207 7.13 0.73 -3.12
N THR A 208 6.24 0.33 -2.23
CA THR A 208 4.96 0.98 -2.05
C THR A 208 4.65 1.06 -0.56
N GLY A 209 3.78 1.99 -0.17
CA GLY A 209 3.47 2.17 1.23
C GLY A 209 2.90 3.54 1.53
N ASP A 210 2.50 3.71 2.79
CA ASP A 210 2.32 5.00 3.43
C ASP A 210 3.68 5.47 3.96
N PHE A 211 4.31 6.38 3.21
CA PHE A 211 5.61 6.94 3.58
C PHE A 211 5.52 8.10 4.57
N ASN A 212 4.30 8.55 4.91
CA ASN A 212 4.05 9.69 5.79
C ASN A 212 4.83 10.97 5.42
N ASP A 213 5.37 11.02 4.20
CA ASP A 213 6.01 12.15 3.56
C ASP A 213 5.58 12.24 2.09
N ASN A 214 5.53 13.45 1.53
CA ASN A 214 5.27 13.66 0.11
C ASN A 214 6.48 13.23 -0.74
N PRO A 215 6.30 12.93 -2.04
CA PRO A 215 7.39 12.50 -2.91
C PRO A 215 8.58 13.47 -3.01
N ASP A 216 8.35 14.77 -2.78
CA ASP A 216 9.36 15.84 -2.78
C ASP A 216 9.97 16.13 -1.40
N ASP A 217 9.47 15.51 -0.33
CA ASP A 217 10.04 15.65 1.00
C ASP A 217 11.44 15.01 1.11
N VAL A 218 12.22 15.49 2.07
CA VAL A 218 13.65 15.14 2.25
C VAL A 218 13.91 13.64 2.33
N SER A 219 13.04 12.89 3.03
CA SER A 219 13.21 11.43 3.19
C SER A 219 13.20 10.68 1.86
N LEU A 220 12.38 11.12 0.91
CA LEU A 220 12.21 10.49 -0.40
C LEU A 220 13.15 11.11 -1.45
N SER A 221 13.18 12.45 -1.53
CA SER A 221 13.92 13.15 -2.58
C SER A 221 15.43 13.20 -2.36
N GLN A 222 15.89 13.25 -1.10
CA GLN A 222 17.31 13.40 -0.77
C GLN A 222 17.92 12.16 -0.10
N VAL A 223 17.19 11.46 0.77
CA VAL A 223 17.71 10.28 1.48
C VAL A 223 17.55 9.03 0.63
N LEU A 224 16.34 8.72 0.18
CA LEU A 224 16.08 7.60 -0.74
C LEU A 224 16.52 7.93 -2.18
N GLU A 225 16.66 9.23 -2.51
CA GLU A 225 17.14 9.77 -3.80
C GLU A 225 16.25 9.40 -4.98
N THR A 226 14.92 9.38 -4.76
CA THR A 226 13.98 9.07 -5.83
C THR A 226 13.85 10.22 -6.83
N LYS A 227 13.61 9.87 -8.11
CA LYS A 227 13.36 10.81 -9.20
C LYS A 227 11.96 10.64 -9.77
N GLY A 228 11.42 11.69 -10.38
CA GLY A 228 10.16 11.56 -11.12
C GLY A 228 10.34 10.87 -12.46
N ILE A 229 9.28 10.29 -12.98
CA ILE A 229 9.27 9.58 -14.27
C ILE A 229 9.56 10.50 -15.48
N ASP A 230 9.33 11.82 -15.33
CA ASP A 230 9.59 12.81 -16.37
C ASP A 230 11.09 13.17 -16.51
N ASN A 231 11.92 12.73 -15.57
CA ASN A 231 13.36 12.89 -15.66
C ASN A 231 13.95 11.81 -16.56
N PRO A 232 15.12 12.09 -17.20
CA PRO A 232 15.87 11.05 -17.87
C PRO A 232 16.13 9.90 -16.90
N VAL A 233 15.69 8.69 -17.25
CA VAL A 233 15.90 7.50 -16.42
C VAL A 233 17.39 7.12 -16.53
N ILE A 234 18.07 7.15 -15.41
CA ILE A 234 19.49 6.78 -15.31
C ILE A 234 19.56 5.37 -14.68
N PRO A 235 20.47 4.51 -15.14
CA PRO A 235 20.70 3.21 -14.54
C PRO A 235 20.88 3.31 -13.02
N ASP A 236 20.36 2.33 -12.29
CA ASP A 236 20.39 2.23 -10.82
C ASP A 236 19.52 3.22 -10.03
N GLU A 237 18.79 4.12 -10.66
CA GLU A 237 17.87 5.01 -9.96
C GLU A 237 16.56 4.34 -9.56
N MET A 238 15.94 4.89 -8.51
CA MET A 238 14.58 4.58 -8.11
C MET A 238 13.65 5.70 -8.57
N ILE A 239 12.60 5.33 -9.30
CA ILE A 239 11.66 6.26 -9.93
C ILE A 239 10.38 6.32 -9.13
N ASN A 240 10.05 7.51 -8.61
CA ASN A 240 8.81 7.76 -7.89
C ASN A 240 7.70 8.13 -8.89
N LEU A 241 6.82 7.18 -9.16
CA LEU A 241 5.70 7.34 -10.09
C LEU A 241 4.61 8.26 -9.56
N SER A 242 4.66 8.59 -8.27
CA SER A 242 3.65 9.39 -7.57
C SER A 242 4.00 10.88 -7.50
N LEU A 243 5.20 11.29 -7.95
CA LEU A 243 5.64 12.68 -7.89
C LEU A 243 4.68 13.62 -8.63
N GLY A 244 4.18 13.23 -9.79
CA GLY A 244 3.23 14.00 -10.58
C GLY A 244 1.87 14.18 -9.90
N TRP A 245 1.56 13.42 -8.85
CA TRP A 245 0.28 13.55 -8.12
C TRP A 245 0.25 14.78 -7.20
N LEU A 246 1.39 15.39 -6.90
CA LEU A 246 1.46 16.64 -6.12
C LEU A 246 0.64 17.78 -6.76
N SER A 247 0.46 17.77 -8.07
CA SER A 247 -0.33 18.73 -8.81
C SER A 247 -1.84 18.42 -8.82
N LYS A 248 -2.28 17.24 -8.34
CA LYS A 248 -3.71 16.87 -8.34
C LYS A 248 -4.48 17.57 -7.23
N SER A 249 -5.76 17.80 -7.47
CA SER A 249 -6.70 18.38 -6.48
C SER A 249 -7.13 17.38 -5.40
N VAL A 250 -7.22 16.09 -5.74
CA VAL A 250 -7.44 14.97 -4.82
C VAL A 250 -6.17 14.14 -4.78
N LYS A 251 -5.66 13.87 -3.57
CA LYS A 251 -4.45 13.08 -3.37
C LYS A 251 -4.74 11.89 -2.47
N THR A 252 -3.78 11.32 -1.77
CA THR A 252 -3.99 10.06 -1.06
C THR A 252 -4.56 10.23 0.34
N ILE A 253 -4.27 11.34 1.01
CA ILE A 253 -4.80 11.67 2.35
C ILE A 253 -5.13 13.14 2.44
N LYS A 254 -6.18 13.49 3.22
CA LYS A 254 -6.55 14.88 3.48
C LYS A 254 -6.45 15.22 4.97
N ASN A 255 -5.64 16.24 5.27
CA ASN A 255 -5.56 16.83 6.59
C ASN A 255 -6.02 18.30 6.54
N GLN A 256 -7.20 18.58 7.11
CA GLN A 256 -7.86 19.88 7.07
C GLN A 256 -8.04 20.39 5.62
N TYR A 257 -7.36 21.48 5.24
CA TYR A 257 -7.39 22.06 3.89
C TYR A 257 -6.42 21.37 2.92
N ASN A 258 -5.42 20.66 3.44
CA ASN A 258 -4.31 20.16 2.66
C ASN A 258 -4.53 18.70 2.26
N TRP A 259 -4.22 18.42 1.01
CA TRP A 259 -4.09 17.08 0.50
C TRP A 259 -2.61 16.73 0.35
N ASP A 260 -2.21 15.55 0.83
CA ASP A 260 -0.85 15.01 0.77
C ASP A 260 -0.82 13.71 -0.05
N VAL A 261 0.36 13.37 -0.58
CA VAL A 261 0.65 12.14 -1.32
C VAL A 261 1.55 11.27 -0.45
N PHE A 262 0.96 10.61 0.56
CA PHE A 262 1.73 9.74 1.46
C PHE A 262 1.81 8.32 0.95
N ASP A 263 0.78 7.85 0.26
CA ASP A 263 0.75 6.53 -0.36
C ASP A 263 1.34 6.60 -1.76
N GLN A 264 2.42 5.84 -2.04
CA GLN A 264 3.21 6.04 -3.24
C GLN A 264 3.66 4.73 -3.88
N TRP A 265 3.99 4.83 -5.18
CA TRP A 265 4.67 3.79 -5.95
C TRP A 265 6.05 4.28 -6.38
N ILE A 266 7.08 3.54 -5.99
CA ILE A 266 8.47 3.78 -6.36
C ILE A 266 8.99 2.50 -6.98
N VAL A 267 9.60 2.58 -8.16
CA VAL A 267 10.07 1.40 -8.90
C VAL A 267 11.52 1.56 -9.34
N SER A 268 12.21 0.45 -9.53
CA SER A 268 13.53 0.45 -10.15
C SER A 268 13.42 0.66 -11.65
N GLU A 269 14.47 1.21 -12.26
CA GLU A 269 14.57 1.43 -13.71
C GLU A 269 14.25 0.16 -14.53
N PRO A 270 14.76 -1.06 -14.21
CA PRO A 270 14.43 -2.27 -14.96
C PRO A 270 12.94 -2.63 -14.97
N PHE A 271 12.15 -2.11 -14.03
CA PHE A 271 10.70 -2.28 -14.02
C PHE A 271 10.01 -1.51 -15.14
N LEU A 272 10.55 -0.34 -15.52
CA LEU A 272 10.02 0.52 -16.59
C LEU A 272 10.52 0.11 -17.98
N GLU A 273 11.61 -0.65 -18.05
CA GLU A 273 12.04 -1.23 -19.31
C GLU A 273 11.02 -2.28 -19.78
N ASN A 274 10.62 -2.22 -21.04
CA ASN A 274 9.74 -3.23 -21.62
C ASN A 274 10.50 -4.54 -21.93
N LYS A 275 11.32 -4.99 -20.97
CA LYS A 275 12.06 -6.26 -21.02
C LYS A 275 11.34 -7.27 -20.12
N GLY A 276 11.23 -8.52 -20.60
CA GLY A 276 10.42 -9.55 -19.92
C GLY A 276 8.94 -9.45 -20.30
N CYS A 277 8.06 -9.99 -19.46
CA CYS A 277 6.64 -10.05 -19.74
C CYS A 277 5.80 -8.90 -19.17
N LEU A 278 6.41 -7.98 -18.43
CA LEU A 278 5.71 -6.85 -17.84
C LEU A 278 5.91 -5.57 -18.65
N LYS A 279 4.81 -4.89 -18.91
CA LYS A 279 4.79 -3.52 -19.43
C LYS A 279 4.07 -2.62 -18.44
N PHE A 280 4.76 -1.58 -17.97
CA PHE A 280 4.15 -0.51 -17.19
C PHE A 280 3.14 0.27 -18.05
N ILE A 281 1.94 0.52 -17.52
CA ILE A 281 0.92 1.34 -18.15
C ILE A 281 0.82 2.69 -17.43
N LYS A 282 0.48 2.68 -16.14
CA LYS A 282 0.31 3.88 -15.32
C LYS A 282 0.28 3.55 -13.83
N ALA A 283 0.58 4.57 -13.04
CA ALA A 283 0.24 4.62 -11.60
C ALA A 283 -0.88 5.65 -11.39
N GLU A 284 -1.82 5.37 -10.50
CA GLU A 284 -2.98 6.23 -10.26
C GLU A 284 -3.48 6.15 -8.81
N ILE A 285 -4.11 7.23 -8.35
CA ILE A 285 -4.90 7.25 -7.12
C ILE A 285 -6.30 6.72 -7.48
N PHE A 286 -6.84 5.82 -6.68
CA PHE A 286 -8.19 5.30 -6.86
C PHE A 286 -9.17 6.13 -6.02
N ASP A 287 -9.67 7.18 -6.63
CA ASP A 287 -10.54 8.20 -6.04
C ASP A 287 -12.03 8.03 -6.42
N ALA A 288 -12.50 6.78 -6.47
CA ALA A 288 -13.88 6.47 -6.81
C ALA A 288 -14.89 7.21 -5.88
N ASP A 289 -15.99 7.68 -6.44
CA ASP A 289 -17.00 8.51 -5.74
C ASP A 289 -17.47 7.92 -4.41
N PHE A 290 -17.58 6.58 -4.32
CA PHE A 290 -18.03 5.94 -3.10
C PHE A 290 -17.02 6.02 -1.95
N LEU A 291 -15.74 6.32 -2.24
CA LEU A 291 -14.67 6.53 -1.25
C LEU A 291 -14.63 7.96 -0.72
N LEU A 292 -15.34 8.88 -1.37
CA LEU A 292 -15.30 10.30 -1.06
C LEU A 292 -16.62 10.78 -0.49
N GLU A 293 -16.55 11.81 0.34
CA GLU A 293 -17.70 12.56 0.86
C GLU A 293 -17.40 14.06 0.87
N PRO A 294 -18.44 14.93 0.86
CA PRO A 294 -18.24 16.38 1.03
C PRO A 294 -17.56 16.70 2.37
N ASP A 295 -16.55 17.55 2.32
CA ASP A 295 -15.93 18.10 3.52
C ASP A 295 -16.58 19.45 3.89
N LEU A 296 -17.60 19.38 4.73
CA LEU A 296 -18.37 20.55 5.13
C LEU A 296 -17.57 21.54 6.00
N LYS A 297 -16.47 21.10 6.60
CA LYS A 297 -15.65 21.93 7.49
C LYS A 297 -14.52 22.65 6.74
N PHE A 298 -13.83 21.94 5.85
CA PHE A 298 -12.63 22.44 5.18
C PHE A 298 -12.80 22.59 3.67
N GLY A 299 -14.00 22.32 3.15
CA GLY A 299 -14.36 22.48 1.75
C GLY A 299 -13.88 21.32 0.86
N GLY A 300 -14.51 21.22 -0.32
CA GLY A 300 -14.25 20.16 -1.28
C GLY A 300 -14.72 18.79 -0.82
N VAL A 301 -13.92 17.78 -1.11
CA VAL A 301 -14.18 16.39 -0.70
C VAL A 301 -13.08 15.89 0.23
N LYS A 302 -13.38 14.79 0.94
CA LYS A 302 -12.42 14.05 1.78
C LYS A 302 -12.71 12.55 1.70
N PRO A 303 -11.77 11.67 2.06
CA PRO A 303 -12.03 10.24 2.18
C PRO A 303 -13.11 9.96 3.24
N LYS A 304 -13.96 8.96 2.97
CA LYS A 304 -14.93 8.44 3.93
C LYS A 304 -14.22 7.54 4.93
N ARG A 305 -13.72 8.13 6.00
CA ARG A 305 -12.96 7.43 7.03
C ARG A 305 -13.85 6.62 7.99
N THR A 306 -13.24 5.66 8.67
CA THR A 306 -13.93 4.79 9.63
C THR A 306 -14.39 5.56 10.86
N TYR A 307 -13.57 6.51 11.34
CA TYR A 307 -13.86 7.35 12.49
C TYR A 307 -13.56 8.82 12.24
N VAL A 308 -14.33 9.69 12.89
CA VAL A 308 -14.01 11.11 13.09
C VAL A 308 -13.94 11.36 14.60
N GLY A 309 -12.73 11.49 15.14
CA GLY A 309 -12.50 11.35 16.56
C GLY A 309 -12.94 9.95 17.03
N TYR A 310 -13.78 9.87 18.05
CA TYR A 310 -14.37 8.60 18.55
C TYR A 310 -15.69 8.23 17.87
N LYS A 311 -16.19 9.07 16.96
CA LYS A 311 -17.48 8.81 16.31
C LYS A 311 -17.31 7.89 15.11
N TYR A 312 -17.92 6.70 15.16
CA TYR A 312 -17.96 5.73 14.07
C TYR A 312 -18.75 6.25 12.87
N GLN A 313 -18.16 6.20 11.66
CA GLN A 313 -18.74 6.73 10.42
C GLN A 313 -19.12 5.65 9.39
N VAL A 314 -18.76 4.38 9.65
CA VAL A 314 -18.99 3.27 8.68
C VAL A 314 -18.28 3.52 7.35
N GLY A 315 -17.15 4.20 7.37
CA GLY A 315 -16.38 4.53 6.18
C GLY A 315 -15.47 3.41 5.69
N PHE A 316 -14.50 3.78 4.89
CA PHE A 316 -13.52 2.87 4.28
C PHE A 316 -12.13 3.07 4.90
N SER A 317 -11.55 4.25 4.72
CA SER A 317 -10.28 4.69 5.27
C SER A 317 -10.16 6.20 5.14
N ASP A 318 -9.25 6.82 5.90
CA ASP A 318 -8.83 8.22 5.72
C ASP A 318 -7.79 8.36 4.60
N HIS A 319 -7.32 7.27 4.03
CA HIS A 319 -6.50 7.23 2.83
C HIS A 319 -7.30 6.78 1.61
N LEU A 320 -6.82 7.14 0.41
CA LEU A 320 -7.27 6.58 -0.85
C LEU A 320 -6.27 5.55 -1.36
N PRO A 321 -6.74 4.43 -1.92
CA PRO A 321 -5.86 3.41 -2.48
C PRO A 321 -5.05 3.93 -3.65
N VAL A 322 -3.86 3.40 -3.84
CA VAL A 322 -3.02 3.67 -5.00
C VAL A 322 -2.83 2.41 -5.83
N LEU A 323 -2.91 2.56 -7.15
CA LEU A 323 -2.89 1.46 -8.11
C LEU A 323 -1.72 1.59 -9.07
N LEU A 324 -1.13 0.45 -9.39
CA LEU A 324 -0.14 0.30 -10.45
C LEU A 324 -0.74 -0.62 -11.52
N ARG A 325 -0.94 -0.09 -12.72
CA ARG A 325 -1.51 -0.81 -13.87
C ARG A 325 -0.40 -1.31 -14.78
N LEU A 326 -0.50 -2.57 -15.14
CA LEU A 326 0.47 -3.30 -15.92
C LEU A 326 -0.23 -4.09 -17.03
N GLN A 327 0.48 -4.36 -18.09
CA GLN A 327 0.07 -5.31 -19.12
C GLN A 327 1.07 -6.47 -19.13
N LEU A 328 0.58 -7.71 -19.20
CA LEU A 328 1.41 -8.84 -19.55
C LEU A 328 1.54 -8.94 -21.08
N LEU A 329 2.78 -8.98 -21.54
CA LEU A 329 3.10 -9.24 -22.93
C LEU A 329 3.08 -10.76 -23.16
N ASN A 330 2.32 -11.21 -24.14
CA ASN A 330 2.36 -12.62 -24.57
C ASN A 330 3.71 -12.82 -25.30
N HIS A 331 4.49 -13.77 -24.84
CA HIS A 331 5.67 -14.28 -25.57
C HIS A 331 5.28 -15.46 -26.43
#